data_5ca85445539fd3c8d585c8a9af16acde
#
_entry.id   5ca85445539fd3c8d585c8a9af16acde
#
_cell.length_a   1.000
_cell.length_b   1.000
_cell.length_c   1.000
_cell.angle_alpha   90.00
_cell.angle_beta   90.00
_cell.angle_gamma   90.00
#
_symmetry.space_group_name_H-M   'P 1'
#
loop_
_entity.id
_entity.type
_entity.pdbx_description
1 polymer ?
#
loop_
_entity_poly.entity_id
_entity_poly.type
_entity_poly.pdbx_seq_one_letter_code
_entity_poly.pdbx_strand_id
1 'polypeptide(L)'
;MFKILFAGLLFLIFTQNIYAFTKVNVKYKEVSETAYEEGEQIFTRPYFLEKGNQWKIIENGKKIYAKVNLGIHEDPVDVELPLTEIRGEPYINFTFFSKQAGFEYIFDRKKMEICAKEYKAEEKSQKNKRIILMWDPDLIFDTSKNYFTEHVGERVLAPTWGGYKDMKEIPLSLSYLQEAKRAGMKITPLLHNDFDLQETKKLLHDSGAVQNLARQITATALVYDFDGWNLDFENMDEADKFLYTKFIKTVSEKLHMHGKEISVDVTVNSNSPNWSLCYDREGMAAYVDYEVIMGYDQTPGGSRYSGPVSSYSWLKHHIAMLLKQVPNNKLVLGLPFYTRIWTGKEGQAASSVLMMK
;
A
#
# COMPACT_ATOMS: atom_id res chain seq x y z
N MET A 1 66.81 8.95 -23.42
CA MET A 1 65.44 9.38 -23.79
C MET A 1 64.45 8.69 -22.84
N PHE A 2 64.20 9.31 -21.68
CA PHE A 2 63.37 8.72 -20.60
C PHE A 2 61.88 9.03 -20.86
N LYS A 3 61.05 7.97 -20.92
CA LYS A 3 59.59 8.12 -20.89
C LYS A 3 59.15 7.97 -19.44
N ILE A 4 58.62 9.05 -18.86
CA ILE A 4 57.95 9.07 -17.56
C ILE A 4 56.51 8.67 -17.80
N LEU A 5 56.09 7.51 -17.23
CA LEU A 5 54.69 7.11 -17.11
C LEU A 5 54.12 7.80 -15.88
N PHE A 6 53.15 8.70 -16.07
CA PHE A 6 52.31 9.17 -14.98
C PHE A 6 51.16 8.15 -14.76
N ALA A 7 51.23 7.41 -13.67
CA ALA A 7 50.11 6.63 -13.17
C ALA A 7 49.21 7.56 -12.37
N GLY A 8 48.09 7.96 -12.98
CA GLY A 8 47.06 8.73 -12.30
C GLY A 8 46.31 7.81 -11.32
N LEU A 9 46.55 8.02 -10.04
CA LEU A 9 45.76 7.39 -8.96
C LEU A 9 44.41 8.09 -8.88
N LEU A 10 43.39 7.46 -9.45
CA LEU A 10 41.98 7.92 -9.30
C LEU A 10 41.52 7.58 -7.89
N PHE A 11 41.59 8.54 -6.97
CA PHE A 11 40.90 8.44 -5.68
C PHE A 11 39.40 8.57 -5.94
N LEU A 12 38.71 7.43 -6.04
CA LEU A 12 37.28 7.37 -5.85
C LEU A 12 36.97 7.70 -4.37
N ILE A 13 36.67 8.97 -4.11
CA ILE A 13 36.08 9.38 -2.85
C ILE A 13 34.65 8.83 -2.86
N PHE A 14 34.45 7.65 -2.30
CA PHE A 14 33.14 7.23 -1.83
C PHE A 14 32.79 8.17 -0.68
N THR A 15 32.00 9.21 -0.97
CA THR A 15 31.24 9.90 0.07
C THR A 15 30.18 8.91 0.57
N GLN A 16 30.56 8.01 1.48
CA GLN A 16 29.59 7.45 2.37
C GLN A 16 29.00 8.65 3.11
N ASN A 17 27.71 8.92 2.90
CA ASN A 17 26.94 9.74 3.80
C ASN A 17 27.00 9.04 5.16
N ILE A 18 27.97 9.42 5.99
CA ILE A 18 28.03 8.99 7.40
C ILE A 18 26.91 9.76 8.06
N TYR A 19 25.74 9.18 8.07
CA TYR A 19 24.63 9.69 8.86
C TYR A 19 25.06 9.70 10.32
N ALA A 20 25.14 10.88 10.89
CA ALA A 20 25.60 11.05 12.24
C ALA A 20 24.41 10.92 13.19
N PHE A 21 24.16 9.71 13.68
CA PHE A 21 23.18 9.46 14.72
C PHE A 21 23.59 10.18 16.02
N THR A 22 22.78 11.13 16.46
CA THR A 22 22.95 11.84 17.71
C THR A 22 22.26 11.07 18.83
N LYS A 23 22.98 10.82 19.93
CA LYS A 23 22.43 10.16 21.11
C LYS A 23 21.45 11.09 21.83
N VAL A 24 20.25 10.61 22.10
CA VAL A 24 19.20 11.27 22.85
C VAL A 24 18.64 10.31 23.91
N ASN A 25 17.81 10.79 24.82
CA ASN A 25 17.08 9.95 25.76
C ASN A 25 15.58 9.99 25.46
N VAL A 26 14.92 8.83 25.50
CA VAL A 26 13.46 8.77 25.44
C VAL A 26 12.91 8.37 26.80
N LYS A 27 11.90 9.09 27.27
CA LYS A 27 11.24 8.84 28.55
C LYS A 27 9.76 8.58 28.39
N TYR A 28 9.27 7.62 29.11
CA TYR A 28 7.84 7.34 29.26
C TYR A 28 7.56 6.82 30.67
N LYS A 29 6.79 7.57 31.46
CA LYS A 29 6.58 7.28 32.90
C LYS A 29 7.94 7.15 33.63
N GLU A 30 8.14 6.04 34.34
CA GLU A 30 9.39 5.75 35.07
C GLU A 30 10.49 5.12 34.18
N VAL A 31 10.21 4.89 32.89
CA VAL A 31 11.16 4.26 31.97
C VAL A 31 11.94 5.32 31.21
N SER A 32 13.27 5.21 31.21
CA SER A 32 14.16 6.04 30.39
C SER A 32 15.17 5.15 29.70
N GLU A 33 15.34 5.35 28.38
CA GLU A 33 16.35 4.62 27.63
C GLU A 33 17.07 5.48 26.59
N THR A 34 18.20 4.96 26.08
CA THR A 34 18.95 5.60 25.03
C THR A 34 18.22 5.42 23.70
N ALA A 35 18.03 6.52 23.00
CA ALA A 35 17.55 6.61 21.63
C ALA A 35 18.58 7.33 20.76
N TYR A 36 18.32 7.38 19.46
CA TYR A 36 19.15 8.11 18.51
C TYR A 36 18.29 8.97 17.61
N GLU A 37 18.82 10.15 17.25
CA GLU A 37 18.20 11.08 16.30
C GLU A 37 19.05 11.15 15.04
N GLU A 38 18.39 11.17 13.89
CA GLU A 38 18.95 11.50 12.60
C GLU A 38 17.98 12.41 11.86
N GLY A 39 18.35 13.67 11.65
CA GLY A 39 17.43 14.67 11.09
C GLY A 39 16.21 14.87 12.00
N GLU A 40 15.03 14.54 11.52
CA GLU A 40 13.77 14.58 12.27
C GLU A 40 13.31 13.20 12.76
N GLN A 41 14.08 12.16 12.47
CA GLN A 41 13.75 10.79 12.82
C GLN A 41 14.36 10.41 14.17
N ILE A 42 13.60 9.71 15.00
CA ILE A 42 14.01 9.21 16.30
C ILE A 42 13.97 7.68 16.25
N PHE A 43 15.01 7.05 16.74
CA PHE A 43 15.17 5.60 16.75
C PHE A 43 15.30 5.11 18.18
N THR A 44 14.43 4.16 18.57
CA THR A 44 14.45 3.51 19.89
C THR A 44 14.72 2.03 19.74
N ARG A 45 15.03 1.35 20.86
CA ARG A 45 15.00 -0.11 20.89
C ARG A 45 13.58 -0.61 20.59
N PRO A 46 13.41 -1.72 19.84
CA PRO A 46 12.08 -2.21 19.48
C PRO A 46 11.17 -2.45 20.68
N TYR A 47 11.69 -3.00 21.76
CA TYR A 47 10.93 -3.27 23.00
C TYR A 47 10.37 -2.00 23.69
N PHE A 48 10.88 -0.81 23.38
CA PHE A 48 10.29 0.41 23.88
C PHE A 48 8.85 0.60 23.40
N LEU A 49 8.52 0.15 22.20
CA LEU A 49 7.17 0.24 21.62
C LEU A 49 6.12 -0.53 22.44
N GLU A 50 6.51 -1.60 23.16
CA GLU A 50 5.58 -2.32 24.03
C GLU A 50 5.02 -1.46 25.20
N LYS A 51 5.74 -0.41 25.59
CA LYS A 51 5.30 0.47 26.69
C LYS A 51 4.03 1.26 26.34
N GLY A 52 3.70 1.39 25.05
CA GLY A 52 2.45 1.98 24.58
C GLY A 52 1.22 1.08 24.72
N ASN A 53 1.40 -0.20 25.10
CA ASN A 53 0.36 -1.21 25.35
C ASN A 53 -0.50 -1.60 24.15
N GLN A 54 -0.16 -1.18 22.94
CA GLN A 54 -0.88 -1.57 21.73
C GLN A 54 -0.32 -2.86 21.11
N TRP A 55 0.99 -3.08 21.26
CA TRP A 55 1.69 -4.20 20.67
C TRP A 55 2.50 -4.97 21.70
N LYS A 56 2.75 -6.26 21.41
CA LYS A 56 3.88 -7.00 21.96
C LYS A 56 4.94 -7.13 20.89
N ILE A 57 6.21 -7.03 21.27
CA ILE A 57 7.33 -7.16 20.35
C ILE A 57 7.89 -8.58 20.43
N ILE A 58 8.05 -9.22 19.28
CA ILE A 58 8.57 -10.57 19.16
C ILE A 58 9.83 -10.55 18.32
N GLU A 59 10.86 -11.19 18.79
CA GLU A 59 12.10 -11.41 18.07
C GLU A 59 12.14 -12.85 17.51
N ASN A 60 12.43 -12.97 16.21
CA ASN A 60 12.62 -14.25 15.56
C ASN A 60 13.86 -14.18 14.64
N GLY A 61 14.97 -14.68 15.13
CA GLY A 61 16.27 -14.53 14.47
C GLY A 61 16.70 -13.08 14.38
N LYS A 62 16.86 -12.56 13.15
CA LYS A 62 17.23 -11.16 12.90
C LYS A 62 16.02 -10.24 12.64
N LYS A 63 14.82 -10.78 12.69
CA LYS A 63 13.59 -10.05 12.41
C LYS A 63 12.82 -9.73 13.68
N ILE A 64 12.19 -8.58 13.72
CA ILE A 64 11.35 -8.11 14.82
C ILE A 64 9.93 -7.96 14.31
N TYR A 65 8.96 -8.37 15.10
CA TYR A 65 7.55 -8.33 14.76
C TYR A 65 6.74 -7.61 15.83
N ALA A 66 5.76 -6.81 15.41
CA ALA A 66 4.68 -6.37 16.27
C ALA A 66 3.59 -7.44 16.28
N LYS A 67 3.22 -7.95 17.45
CA LYS A 67 2.06 -8.80 17.65
C LYS A 67 0.83 -7.94 17.87
N VAL A 68 -0.09 -7.96 16.90
CA VAL A 68 -1.28 -7.10 16.86
C VAL A 68 -2.52 -7.90 17.21
N ASN A 69 -3.30 -7.43 18.19
CA ASN A 69 -4.61 -7.98 18.53
C ASN A 69 -5.69 -7.28 17.71
N LEU A 70 -6.51 -8.03 17.01
CA LEU A 70 -7.62 -7.51 16.19
C LEU A 70 -8.97 -7.60 16.89
N GLY A 71 -9.04 -8.28 18.06
CA GLY A 71 -10.26 -8.44 18.83
C GLY A 71 -10.13 -9.53 19.91
N ILE A 72 -11.12 -9.64 20.80
CA ILE A 72 -11.07 -10.54 21.97
C ILE A 72 -11.09 -12.02 21.57
N HIS A 73 -11.68 -12.35 20.41
CA HIS A 73 -11.84 -13.72 19.93
C HIS A 73 -11.00 -14.05 18.70
N GLU A 74 -10.01 -13.19 18.37
CA GLU A 74 -9.12 -13.41 17.23
C GLU A 74 -7.71 -13.71 17.69
N ASP A 75 -7.04 -14.65 16.99
CA ASP A 75 -5.62 -14.89 17.21
C ASP A 75 -4.83 -13.65 16.79
N PRO A 76 -3.83 -13.24 17.57
CA PRO A 76 -2.98 -12.12 17.22
C PRO A 76 -2.23 -12.38 15.92
N VAL A 77 -1.91 -11.32 15.20
CA VAL A 77 -1.16 -11.36 13.94
C VAL A 77 0.22 -10.74 14.14
N ASP A 78 1.25 -11.43 13.66
CA ASP A 78 2.62 -10.93 13.69
C ASP A 78 2.91 -10.14 12.39
N VAL A 79 3.25 -8.85 12.53
CA VAL A 79 3.61 -7.96 11.43
C VAL A 79 5.06 -7.57 11.56
N GLU A 80 5.87 -7.82 10.53
CA GLU A 80 7.30 -7.47 10.53
C GLU A 80 7.50 -5.97 10.64
N LEU A 81 8.52 -5.57 11.41
CA LEU A 81 8.93 -4.18 11.60
C LEU A 81 10.31 -3.97 10.96
N PRO A 82 10.47 -2.96 10.10
CA PRO A 82 11.77 -2.65 9.50
C PRO A 82 12.72 -2.10 10.55
N LEU A 83 13.96 -2.61 10.55
CA LEU A 83 15.00 -2.24 11.50
C LEU A 83 16.07 -1.38 10.85
N THR A 84 16.65 -0.50 11.67
CA THR A 84 17.87 0.25 11.37
C THR A 84 18.97 -0.22 12.32
N GLU A 85 20.10 -0.63 11.77
CA GLU A 85 21.26 -0.98 12.60
C GLU A 85 22.00 0.30 13.01
N ILE A 86 22.15 0.52 14.30
CA ILE A 86 22.91 1.64 14.85
C ILE A 86 23.95 1.08 15.81
N ARG A 87 25.24 1.23 15.50
CA ARG A 87 26.37 0.70 16.29
C ARG A 87 26.30 -0.79 16.56
N GLY A 88 25.88 -1.56 15.59
CA GLY A 88 25.77 -3.03 15.68
C GLY A 88 24.53 -3.54 16.40
N GLU A 89 23.57 -2.67 16.72
CA GLU A 89 22.36 -3.02 17.47
C GLU A 89 21.10 -2.61 16.71
N PRO A 90 20.01 -3.39 16.82
CA PRO A 90 18.77 -3.10 16.12
C PRO A 90 17.98 -1.96 16.79
N TYR A 91 17.54 -1.01 15.98
CA TYR A 91 16.65 0.10 16.35
C TYR A 91 15.47 0.17 15.42
N ILE A 92 14.39 0.76 15.89
CA ILE A 92 13.18 1.01 15.12
C ILE A 92 12.90 2.50 15.02
N ASN A 93 12.33 2.93 13.91
CA ASN A 93 11.93 4.32 13.70
C ASN A 93 10.74 4.67 14.62
N PHE A 94 11.01 5.21 15.79
CA PHE A 94 10.00 5.62 16.76
C PHE A 94 9.11 6.75 16.24
N THR A 95 9.68 7.68 15.47
CA THR A 95 8.91 8.78 14.86
C THR A 95 7.77 8.24 14.00
N PHE A 96 8.01 7.16 13.25
CA PHE A 96 6.99 6.55 12.40
C PHE A 96 5.98 5.72 13.22
N PHE A 97 6.47 4.86 14.14
CA PHE A 97 5.63 3.87 14.81
C PHE A 97 5.03 4.31 16.14
N SER A 98 5.43 5.49 16.67
CA SER A 98 5.00 5.95 18.01
C SER A 98 3.48 5.96 18.16
N LYS A 99 2.76 6.57 17.23
CA LYS A 99 1.31 6.73 17.30
C LYS A 99 0.58 5.39 17.25
N GLN A 100 0.98 4.49 16.34
CA GLN A 100 0.40 3.16 16.18
C GLN A 100 0.67 2.26 17.40
N ALA A 101 1.82 2.45 18.05
CA ALA A 101 2.16 1.77 19.31
C ALA A 101 1.50 2.40 20.54
N GLY A 102 0.75 3.51 20.39
CA GLY A 102 0.02 4.16 21.48
C GLY A 102 0.74 5.33 22.14
N PHE A 103 1.71 5.96 21.44
CA PHE A 103 2.43 7.13 21.96
C PHE A 103 2.13 8.43 21.23
N GLU A 104 2.09 9.52 22.00
CA GLU A 104 2.44 10.85 21.57
C GLU A 104 3.78 11.25 22.19
N TYR A 105 4.54 12.14 21.60
CA TYR A 105 5.78 12.61 22.18
C TYR A 105 6.09 14.07 21.87
N ILE A 106 6.93 14.66 22.73
CA ILE A 106 7.53 15.99 22.55
C ILE A 106 9.04 15.82 22.65
N PHE A 107 9.77 16.39 21.70
CA PHE A 107 11.23 16.40 21.74
C PHE A 107 11.75 17.73 22.29
N ASP A 108 12.30 17.71 23.48
CA ASP A 108 13.04 18.85 24.08
C ASP A 108 14.48 18.82 23.56
N ARG A 109 14.73 19.55 22.48
CA ARG A 109 16.07 19.61 21.84
C ARG A 109 17.14 20.21 22.74
N LYS A 110 16.79 21.08 23.72
CA LYS A 110 17.75 21.65 24.66
C LYS A 110 18.27 20.60 25.63
N LYS A 111 17.41 19.71 26.08
CA LYS A 111 17.76 18.62 26.97
C LYS A 111 18.18 17.35 26.26
N MET A 112 18.04 17.29 24.92
CA MET A 112 18.19 16.08 24.11
C MET A 112 17.32 14.93 24.65
N GLU A 113 16.07 15.24 24.97
CA GLU A 113 15.15 14.35 25.64
C GLU A 113 13.80 14.32 24.93
N ILE A 114 13.30 13.13 24.72
CA ILE A 114 11.98 12.86 24.15
C ILE A 114 11.07 12.44 25.30
N CYS A 115 10.02 13.21 25.55
CA CYS A 115 8.98 12.90 26.52
C CYS A 115 7.79 12.26 25.80
N ALA A 116 7.65 10.94 25.91
CA ALA A 116 6.52 10.18 25.37
C ALA A 116 5.37 10.15 26.40
N LYS A 117 4.15 10.21 25.92
CA LYS A 117 2.90 10.04 26.67
C LYS A 117 1.92 9.17 25.90
N GLU A 118 0.85 8.74 26.55
CA GLU A 118 -0.18 7.92 25.92
C GLU A 118 -0.93 8.69 24.84
N TYR A 119 -1.06 8.10 23.65
CA TYR A 119 -1.81 8.66 22.53
C TYR A 119 -3.30 8.28 22.66
N LYS A 120 -4.18 9.25 22.46
CA LYS A 120 -5.62 9.05 22.34
C LYS A 120 -6.05 9.37 20.92
N ALA A 121 -6.59 8.39 20.22
CA ALA A 121 -7.10 8.59 18.86
C ALA A 121 -8.30 9.55 18.85
N GLU A 122 -8.30 10.46 17.90
CA GLU A 122 -9.47 11.31 17.61
C GLU A 122 -10.37 10.61 16.59
N GLU A 123 -11.70 10.68 16.80
CA GLU A 123 -12.68 10.18 15.84
C GLU A 123 -12.65 11.03 14.57
N LYS A 124 -12.36 10.40 13.43
CA LYS A 124 -12.42 11.05 12.12
C LYS A 124 -13.86 11.02 11.60
N SER A 125 -14.43 12.17 11.28
CA SER A 125 -15.73 12.25 10.60
C SER A 125 -15.54 11.96 9.10
N GLN A 126 -16.22 10.96 8.59
CA GLN A 126 -16.28 10.67 7.14
C GLN A 126 -17.25 11.65 6.46
N LYS A 127 -16.77 12.35 5.44
CA LYS A 127 -17.61 13.10 4.50
C LYS A 127 -17.46 12.47 3.12
N ASN A 128 -18.57 12.26 2.42
CA ASN A 128 -18.56 11.87 1.00
C ASN A 128 -17.81 12.93 0.19
N LYS A 129 -16.61 12.61 -0.24
CA LYS A 129 -15.74 13.46 -1.05
C LYS A 129 -15.49 12.80 -2.39
N ARG A 130 -15.22 13.60 -3.42
CA ARG A 130 -14.65 13.07 -4.66
C ARG A 130 -13.29 12.45 -4.37
N ILE A 131 -13.00 11.34 -5.03
CA ILE A 131 -11.74 10.61 -4.88
C ILE A 131 -10.91 10.85 -6.14
N ILE A 132 -9.63 11.16 -5.94
CA ILE A 132 -8.60 11.13 -6.98
C ILE A 132 -7.59 10.09 -6.52
N LEU A 133 -7.58 8.94 -7.19
CA LEU A 133 -6.71 7.82 -6.87
C LEU A 133 -5.58 7.72 -7.90
N MET A 134 -4.37 7.50 -7.43
CA MET A 134 -3.21 7.20 -8.25
C MET A 134 -2.64 5.84 -7.85
N TRP A 135 -2.59 4.90 -8.79
CA TRP A 135 -1.77 3.71 -8.65
C TRP A 135 -0.30 4.05 -8.88
N ASP A 136 0.57 3.56 -8.02
CA ASP A 136 2.03 3.76 -8.12
C ASP A 136 2.75 2.40 -8.14
N PRO A 137 2.81 1.75 -9.32
CA PRO A 137 3.39 0.42 -9.47
C PRO A 137 4.91 0.41 -9.28
N ASP A 138 5.57 1.53 -9.56
CA ASP A 138 7.03 1.65 -9.52
C ASP A 138 7.55 2.30 -8.23
N LEU A 139 6.65 2.65 -7.31
CA LEU A 139 6.95 3.31 -6.04
C LEU A 139 7.77 4.61 -6.22
N ILE A 140 7.37 5.41 -7.22
CA ILE A 140 8.07 6.63 -7.66
C ILE A 140 7.38 7.93 -7.21
N PHE A 141 6.44 7.84 -6.29
CA PHE A 141 5.78 9.04 -5.77
C PHE A 141 6.82 10.06 -5.25
N ASP A 142 6.71 11.29 -5.74
CA ASP A 142 7.67 12.36 -5.48
C ASP A 142 6.91 13.66 -5.22
N THR A 143 6.99 14.19 -4.01
CA THR A 143 6.29 15.41 -3.60
C THR A 143 6.80 16.67 -4.32
N SER A 144 7.99 16.64 -4.92
CA SER A 144 8.48 17.75 -5.74
C SER A 144 7.69 17.93 -7.04
N LYS A 145 6.98 16.87 -7.47
CA LYS A 145 6.08 16.88 -8.62
C LYS A 145 4.67 17.24 -8.19
N ASN A 146 4.07 18.17 -8.90
CA ASN A 146 2.68 18.54 -8.66
C ASN A 146 1.75 17.63 -9.46
N TYR A 147 1.42 16.46 -8.90
CA TYR A 147 0.47 15.52 -9.53
C TYR A 147 -0.97 16.04 -9.55
N PHE A 148 -1.30 17.00 -8.67
CA PHE A 148 -2.67 17.47 -8.47
C PHE A 148 -2.67 18.99 -8.34
N THR A 149 -2.78 19.71 -9.46
CA THR A 149 -2.70 21.19 -9.50
C THR A 149 -3.95 21.90 -8.96
N GLU A 150 -5.13 21.32 -9.23
CA GLU A 150 -6.42 21.83 -8.73
C GLU A 150 -7.27 20.63 -8.31
N HIS A 151 -7.46 20.44 -7.01
CA HIS A 151 -8.23 19.30 -6.55
C HIS A 151 -9.32 19.68 -5.57
N VAL A 152 -10.50 19.22 -5.91
CA VAL A 152 -11.66 19.23 -5.05
C VAL A 152 -11.94 17.79 -4.66
N GLY A 153 -11.18 17.25 -3.71
CA GLY A 153 -11.42 15.86 -3.35
C GLY A 153 -10.38 15.27 -2.39
N GLU A 154 -10.56 14.02 -2.10
CA GLU A 154 -9.66 13.21 -1.31
C GLU A 154 -8.60 12.58 -2.22
N ARG A 155 -7.35 12.74 -1.88
CA ARG A 155 -6.21 12.22 -2.66
C ARG A 155 -5.79 10.89 -2.10
N VAL A 156 -5.83 9.85 -2.93
CA VAL A 156 -5.50 8.48 -2.56
C VAL A 156 -4.31 8.02 -3.37
N LEU A 157 -3.31 7.48 -2.70
CA LEU A 157 -2.14 6.84 -3.28
C LEU A 157 -2.24 5.34 -3.03
N ALA A 158 -2.24 4.55 -4.11
CA ALA A 158 -2.26 3.09 -4.08
C ALA A 158 -0.92 2.53 -4.59
N PRO A 159 0.14 2.51 -3.75
CA PRO A 159 1.40 1.90 -4.12
C PRO A 159 1.24 0.38 -4.20
N THR A 160 1.89 -0.25 -5.17
CA THR A 160 1.83 -1.71 -5.28
C THR A 160 2.52 -2.35 -4.08
N TRP A 161 1.73 -3.08 -3.27
CA TRP A 161 2.27 -3.91 -2.20
C TRP A 161 2.90 -5.18 -2.76
N GLY A 162 2.18 -5.86 -3.66
CA GLY A 162 2.57 -7.13 -4.25
C GLY A 162 1.46 -8.16 -4.20
N GLY A 163 1.83 -9.43 -4.38
CA GLY A 163 0.91 -10.56 -4.31
C GLY A 163 0.46 -10.86 -2.87
N TYR A 164 -0.77 -11.34 -2.73
CA TYR A 164 -1.32 -11.70 -1.40
C TYR A 164 -0.54 -12.81 -0.68
N LYS A 165 0.24 -13.60 -1.41
CA LYS A 165 1.12 -14.64 -0.85
C LYS A 165 2.31 -14.05 -0.10
N ASP A 166 2.72 -12.85 -0.50
CA ASP A 166 3.91 -12.16 -0.01
C ASP A 166 3.56 -11.11 1.06
N MET A 167 2.37 -11.19 1.65
CA MET A 167 1.89 -10.23 2.67
C MET A 167 2.84 -10.01 3.85
N LYS A 168 3.75 -10.95 4.09
CA LYS A 168 4.76 -10.84 5.16
C LYS A 168 5.98 -10.02 4.75
N GLU A 169 6.19 -9.81 3.47
CA GLU A 169 7.25 -8.96 2.94
C GLU A 169 6.78 -7.51 2.85
N ILE A 170 7.67 -6.59 3.15
CA ILE A 170 7.33 -5.17 3.21
C ILE A 170 8.06 -4.46 2.07
N PRO A 171 7.40 -4.20 0.94
CA PRO A 171 8.03 -3.58 -0.21
C PRO A 171 8.18 -2.07 -0.07
N LEU A 172 7.37 -1.44 0.82
CA LEU A 172 7.33 0.01 0.97
C LEU A 172 8.34 0.51 2.00
N SER A 173 9.17 1.48 1.62
CA SER A 173 10.07 2.13 2.56
C SER A 173 9.30 3.10 3.48
N LEU A 174 9.78 3.25 4.72
CA LEU A 174 9.17 4.21 5.65
C LEU A 174 9.28 5.66 5.17
N SER A 175 10.36 6.00 4.45
CA SER A 175 10.53 7.33 3.85
C SER A 175 9.46 7.62 2.80
N TYR A 176 9.17 6.66 1.93
CA TYR A 176 8.09 6.76 0.95
C TYR A 176 6.73 7.02 1.63
N LEU A 177 6.40 6.23 2.65
CA LEU A 177 5.13 6.37 3.38
C LEU A 177 5.03 7.71 4.09
N GLN A 178 6.11 8.16 4.73
CA GLN A 178 6.16 9.46 5.41
C GLN A 178 6.01 10.62 4.42
N GLU A 179 6.64 10.53 3.27
CA GLU A 179 6.55 11.54 2.23
C GLU A 179 5.12 11.66 1.69
N ALA A 180 4.49 10.53 1.37
CA ALA A 180 3.09 10.49 0.94
C ALA A 180 2.14 11.10 1.99
N LYS A 181 2.32 10.76 3.26
CA LYS A 181 1.53 11.32 4.37
C LYS A 181 1.75 12.83 4.54
N ARG A 182 2.99 13.34 4.44
CA ARG A 182 3.28 14.78 4.48
C ARG A 182 2.62 15.52 3.32
N ALA A 183 2.52 14.90 2.16
CA ALA A 183 1.79 15.43 1.01
C ALA A 183 0.25 15.41 1.19
N GLY A 184 -0.25 14.87 2.31
CA GLY A 184 -1.68 14.74 2.59
C GLY A 184 -2.38 13.68 1.76
N MET A 185 -1.65 12.64 1.33
CA MET A 185 -2.22 11.49 0.65
C MET A 185 -2.82 10.51 1.66
N LYS A 186 -3.99 9.96 1.38
CA LYS A 186 -4.41 8.69 1.95
C LYS A 186 -3.61 7.58 1.30
N ILE A 187 -3.20 6.59 2.07
CA ILE A 187 -2.40 5.46 1.57
C ILE A 187 -3.26 4.19 1.64
N THR A 188 -3.57 3.64 0.48
CA THR A 188 -4.31 2.38 0.32
C THR A 188 -3.52 1.44 -0.59
N PRO A 189 -2.52 0.71 -0.09
CA PRO A 189 -1.68 -0.12 -0.93
C PRO A 189 -2.49 -1.09 -1.80
N LEU A 190 -1.99 -1.35 -3.00
CA LEU A 190 -2.60 -2.29 -3.94
C LEU A 190 -2.08 -3.71 -3.67
N LEU A 191 -3.00 -4.62 -3.40
CA LEU A 191 -2.75 -6.05 -3.20
C LEU A 191 -3.36 -6.85 -4.33
N HIS A 192 -2.55 -7.63 -5.06
CA HIS A 192 -3.01 -8.41 -6.20
C HIS A 192 -2.91 -9.93 -5.97
N ASN A 193 -3.46 -10.71 -6.91
CA ASN A 193 -3.43 -12.18 -6.88
C ASN A 193 -2.46 -12.79 -7.90
N ASP A 194 -1.50 -12.02 -8.42
CA ASP A 194 -0.53 -12.42 -9.46
C ASP A 194 -1.19 -12.96 -10.73
N PHE A 195 -2.45 -12.64 -10.99
CA PHE A 195 -3.26 -13.22 -12.05
C PHE A 195 -3.32 -14.77 -12.00
N ASP A 196 -3.02 -15.36 -10.83
CA ASP A 196 -2.97 -16.81 -10.65
C ASP A 196 -4.34 -17.37 -10.31
N LEU A 197 -5.06 -17.82 -11.34
CA LEU A 197 -6.39 -18.38 -11.22
C LEU A 197 -6.44 -19.57 -10.25
N GLN A 198 -5.45 -20.47 -10.30
CA GLN A 198 -5.48 -21.70 -9.51
C GLN A 198 -5.23 -21.44 -8.02
N GLU A 199 -4.29 -20.58 -7.71
CA GLU A 199 -4.00 -20.22 -6.31
C GLU A 199 -5.12 -19.33 -5.74
N THR A 200 -5.71 -18.44 -6.54
CA THR A 200 -6.88 -17.66 -6.14
C THR A 200 -8.07 -18.57 -5.84
N LYS A 201 -8.30 -19.57 -6.67
CA LYS A 201 -9.34 -20.58 -6.43
C LYS A 201 -9.11 -21.33 -5.11
N LYS A 202 -7.88 -21.79 -4.84
CA LYS A 202 -7.54 -22.45 -3.57
C LYS A 202 -7.82 -21.53 -2.36
N LEU A 203 -7.41 -20.26 -2.45
CA LEU A 203 -7.67 -19.26 -1.41
C LEU A 203 -9.17 -19.13 -1.14
N LEU A 204 -9.97 -18.90 -2.20
CA LEU A 204 -11.39 -18.62 -2.05
C LEU A 204 -12.20 -19.81 -1.53
N HIS A 205 -11.74 -21.04 -1.79
CA HIS A 205 -12.37 -22.28 -1.29
C HIS A 205 -11.91 -22.69 0.12
N ASP A 206 -10.90 -22.05 0.69
CA ASP A 206 -10.42 -22.28 2.06
C ASP A 206 -10.83 -21.12 2.97
N SER A 207 -11.89 -21.33 3.76
CA SER A 207 -12.37 -20.31 4.70
C SER A 207 -11.35 -19.92 5.76
N GLY A 208 -10.46 -20.84 6.16
CA GLY A 208 -9.38 -20.56 7.10
C GLY A 208 -8.33 -19.66 6.48
N ALA A 209 -7.93 -19.93 5.23
CA ALA A 209 -7.01 -19.08 4.47
C ALA A 209 -7.59 -17.67 4.24
N VAL A 210 -8.87 -17.56 3.88
CA VAL A 210 -9.59 -16.28 3.75
C VAL A 210 -9.54 -15.48 5.06
N GLN A 211 -9.86 -16.11 6.20
CA GLN A 211 -9.84 -15.43 7.50
C GLN A 211 -8.41 -15.00 7.87
N ASN A 212 -7.41 -15.84 7.62
CA ASN A 212 -6.01 -15.54 7.89
C ASN A 212 -5.52 -14.34 7.06
N LEU A 213 -5.83 -14.32 5.75
CA LEU A 213 -5.45 -13.21 4.87
C LEU A 213 -6.15 -11.91 5.28
N ALA A 214 -7.44 -11.95 5.60
CA ALA A 214 -8.18 -10.78 6.06
C ALA A 214 -7.60 -10.19 7.36
N ARG A 215 -7.18 -11.06 8.30
CA ARG A 215 -6.48 -10.62 9.52
C ARG A 215 -5.13 -10.00 9.22
N GLN A 216 -4.35 -10.61 8.32
CA GLN A 216 -3.03 -10.09 7.93
C GLN A 216 -3.16 -8.71 7.26
N ILE A 217 -4.10 -8.55 6.31
CA ILE A 217 -4.42 -7.28 5.65
C ILE A 217 -4.74 -6.20 6.72
N THR A 218 -5.61 -6.52 7.67
CA THR A 218 -6.03 -5.57 8.71
C THR A 218 -4.87 -5.20 9.65
N ALA A 219 -4.14 -6.20 10.15
CA ALA A 219 -3.02 -5.97 11.06
C ALA A 219 -1.92 -5.12 10.41
N THR A 220 -1.61 -5.38 9.14
CA THR A 220 -0.63 -4.60 8.38
C THR A 220 -1.08 -3.15 8.23
N ALA A 221 -2.37 -2.91 7.91
CA ALA A 221 -2.91 -1.55 7.84
C ALA A 221 -2.80 -0.80 9.16
N LEU A 222 -2.99 -1.47 10.28
CA LEU A 222 -2.86 -0.84 11.62
C LEU A 222 -1.40 -0.50 11.95
N VAL A 223 -0.47 -1.41 11.69
CA VAL A 223 0.96 -1.21 11.98
C VAL A 223 1.56 -0.10 11.13
N TYR A 224 1.28 -0.11 9.81
CA TYR A 224 1.82 0.89 8.88
C TYR A 224 0.97 2.14 8.75
N ASP A 225 -0.12 2.23 9.51
CA ASP A 225 -1.08 3.34 9.48
C ASP A 225 -1.58 3.64 8.06
N PHE A 226 -1.92 2.58 7.32
CA PHE A 226 -2.62 2.75 6.05
C PHE A 226 -4.05 3.22 6.30
N ASP A 227 -4.58 4.00 5.38
CA ASP A 227 -5.97 4.45 5.44
C ASP A 227 -6.93 3.34 4.99
N GLY A 228 -6.43 2.36 4.23
CA GLY A 228 -7.18 1.21 3.74
C GLY A 228 -6.35 0.31 2.86
N TRP A 229 -7.03 -0.49 2.02
CA TRP A 229 -6.42 -1.34 0.99
C TRP A 229 -7.18 -1.23 -0.32
N ASN A 230 -6.45 -1.32 -1.43
CA ASN A 230 -6.98 -1.49 -2.77
C ASN A 230 -6.72 -2.93 -3.22
N LEU A 231 -7.75 -3.70 -3.52
CA LEU A 231 -7.64 -5.11 -3.91
C LEU A 231 -7.81 -5.24 -5.43
N ASP A 232 -6.77 -5.73 -6.08
CA ASP A 232 -6.68 -5.90 -7.53
C ASP A 232 -6.57 -7.39 -7.89
N PHE A 233 -7.65 -8.13 -7.70
CA PHE A 233 -7.71 -9.55 -8.01
C PHE A 233 -8.31 -9.75 -9.40
N GLU A 234 -7.48 -10.24 -10.32
CA GLU A 234 -7.85 -10.44 -11.72
C GLU A 234 -7.65 -11.90 -12.15
N ASN A 235 -8.13 -12.26 -13.34
CA ASN A 235 -8.05 -13.62 -13.89
C ASN A 235 -8.60 -14.67 -12.91
N MET A 236 -9.83 -14.49 -12.45
CA MET A 236 -10.52 -15.40 -11.54
C MET A 236 -11.54 -16.26 -12.29
N ASP A 237 -11.93 -17.40 -11.71
CA ASP A 237 -12.98 -18.24 -12.26
C ASP A 237 -14.37 -17.60 -12.06
N GLU A 238 -15.18 -17.51 -13.11
CA GLU A 238 -16.58 -17.03 -13.02
C GLU A 238 -17.40 -17.81 -11.99
N ALA A 239 -17.13 -19.11 -11.84
CA ALA A 239 -17.81 -19.95 -10.85
C ALA A 239 -17.54 -19.52 -9.41
N ASP A 240 -16.43 -18.85 -9.17
CA ASP A 240 -16.00 -18.40 -7.83
C ASP A 240 -16.44 -16.95 -7.50
N LYS A 241 -17.20 -16.32 -8.38
CA LYS A 241 -17.67 -14.93 -8.24
C LYS A 241 -18.26 -14.62 -6.86
N PHE A 242 -19.12 -15.47 -6.34
CA PHE A 242 -19.74 -15.26 -5.02
C PHE A 242 -18.80 -15.59 -3.86
N LEU A 243 -17.81 -16.46 -4.06
CA LEU A 243 -16.75 -16.70 -3.08
C LEU A 243 -15.84 -15.48 -2.98
N TYR A 244 -15.54 -14.84 -4.12
CA TYR A 244 -14.80 -13.57 -4.11
C TYR A 244 -15.57 -12.46 -3.39
N THR A 245 -16.87 -12.29 -3.66
CA THR A 245 -17.71 -11.36 -2.92
C THR A 245 -17.70 -11.63 -1.41
N LYS A 246 -17.75 -12.91 -1.00
CA LYS A 246 -17.64 -13.29 0.41
C LYS A 246 -16.27 -12.97 1.00
N PHE A 247 -15.18 -13.15 0.23
CA PHE A 247 -13.83 -12.73 0.64
C PHE A 247 -13.79 -11.21 0.87
N ILE A 248 -14.26 -10.41 -0.10
CA ILE A 248 -14.37 -8.94 0.02
C ILE A 248 -15.15 -8.54 1.27
N LYS A 249 -16.31 -9.15 1.51
CA LYS A 249 -17.09 -8.93 2.73
C LYS A 249 -16.26 -9.18 3.98
N THR A 250 -15.54 -10.32 4.05
CA THR A 250 -14.75 -10.69 5.22
C THR A 250 -13.63 -9.68 5.50
N VAL A 251 -12.93 -9.21 4.45
CA VAL A 251 -11.88 -8.19 4.57
C VAL A 251 -12.48 -6.86 4.99
N SER A 252 -13.58 -6.46 4.35
CA SER A 252 -14.29 -5.21 4.62
C SER A 252 -14.73 -5.09 6.07
N GLU A 253 -15.42 -6.12 6.60
CA GLU A 253 -15.90 -6.13 7.98
C GLU A 253 -14.75 -5.92 8.98
N LYS A 254 -13.59 -6.55 8.73
CA LYS A 254 -12.43 -6.38 9.61
C LYS A 254 -11.78 -5.00 9.48
N LEU A 255 -11.60 -4.49 8.27
CA LEU A 255 -11.05 -3.15 8.05
C LEU A 255 -11.95 -2.06 8.64
N HIS A 256 -13.25 -2.12 8.38
CA HIS A 256 -14.23 -1.14 8.86
C HIS A 256 -14.33 -1.11 10.39
N MET A 257 -14.22 -2.25 11.09
CA MET A 257 -14.15 -2.28 12.56
C MET A 257 -12.99 -1.42 13.12
N HIS A 258 -11.95 -1.20 12.32
CA HIS A 258 -10.80 -0.40 12.69
C HIS A 258 -10.74 0.96 11.97
N GLY A 259 -11.85 1.39 11.33
CA GLY A 259 -11.93 2.66 10.63
C GLY A 259 -11.03 2.76 9.39
N LYS A 260 -10.71 1.60 8.76
CA LYS A 260 -9.92 1.50 7.54
C LYS A 260 -10.83 1.25 6.34
N GLU A 261 -10.47 1.81 5.18
CA GLU A 261 -11.24 1.70 3.94
C GLU A 261 -10.84 0.46 3.12
N ILE A 262 -11.72 0.05 2.21
CA ILE A 262 -11.44 -0.97 1.21
C ILE A 262 -11.97 -0.53 -0.15
N SER A 263 -11.15 -0.67 -1.18
CA SER A 263 -11.58 -0.58 -2.57
C SER A 263 -11.21 -1.84 -3.34
N VAL A 264 -11.91 -2.09 -4.42
CA VAL A 264 -11.62 -3.20 -5.34
C VAL A 264 -11.48 -2.68 -6.76
N ASP A 265 -10.52 -3.22 -7.50
CA ASP A 265 -10.35 -2.95 -8.91
C ASP A 265 -11.16 -3.95 -9.71
N VAL A 266 -11.91 -3.48 -10.69
CA VAL A 266 -12.72 -4.33 -11.56
C VAL A 266 -12.61 -3.89 -13.01
N THR A 267 -12.63 -4.83 -13.91
CA THR A 267 -12.66 -4.55 -15.36
C THR A 267 -14.02 -4.01 -15.78
N VAL A 268 -14.09 -3.42 -16.96
CA VAL A 268 -15.37 -3.09 -17.61
C VAL A 268 -16.18 -4.37 -17.92
N ASN A 269 -17.48 -4.23 -18.12
CA ASN A 269 -18.36 -5.34 -18.48
C ASN A 269 -17.95 -5.96 -19.84
N SER A 270 -17.75 -7.27 -19.85
CA SER A 270 -17.53 -8.06 -21.06
C SER A 270 -18.05 -9.49 -20.86
N ASN A 271 -17.99 -10.31 -21.91
CA ASN A 271 -18.35 -11.73 -21.86
C ASN A 271 -17.17 -12.64 -21.44
N SER A 272 -16.07 -12.06 -20.99
CA SER A 272 -14.93 -12.85 -20.52
C SER A 272 -15.23 -13.49 -19.15
N PRO A 273 -15.21 -14.83 -19.04
CA PRO A 273 -15.48 -15.49 -17.76
C PRO A 273 -14.46 -15.11 -16.68
N ASN A 274 -13.19 -15.02 -17.04
CA ASN A 274 -12.11 -14.82 -16.07
C ASN A 274 -11.77 -13.35 -15.80
N TRP A 275 -12.15 -12.45 -16.70
CA TRP A 275 -11.76 -11.04 -16.63
C TRP A 275 -12.93 -10.09 -16.36
N SER A 276 -14.18 -10.58 -16.45
CA SER A 276 -15.34 -9.72 -16.24
C SER A 276 -16.49 -10.41 -15.51
N LEU A 277 -16.88 -11.62 -15.95
CA LEU A 277 -17.99 -12.34 -15.33
C LEU A 277 -17.65 -12.90 -13.94
N CYS A 278 -16.37 -12.95 -13.59
CA CYS A 278 -15.86 -13.32 -12.26
C CYS A 278 -16.15 -12.27 -11.18
N TYR A 279 -16.64 -11.08 -11.53
CA TYR A 279 -17.01 -10.04 -10.56
C TYR A 279 -18.52 -9.94 -10.37
N ASP A 280 -18.97 -10.01 -9.12
CA ASP A 280 -20.31 -9.61 -8.69
C ASP A 280 -20.27 -8.16 -8.21
N ARG A 281 -20.20 -7.21 -9.16
CA ARG A 281 -20.03 -5.78 -8.87
C ARG A 281 -21.11 -5.23 -7.96
N GLU A 282 -22.39 -5.60 -8.21
CA GLU A 282 -23.51 -5.17 -7.38
C GLU A 282 -23.40 -5.71 -5.96
N GLY A 283 -23.03 -7.00 -5.80
CA GLY A 283 -22.85 -7.62 -4.49
C GLY A 283 -21.66 -7.07 -3.73
N MET A 284 -20.53 -6.80 -4.40
CA MET A 284 -19.33 -6.22 -3.78
C MET A 284 -19.55 -4.75 -3.36
N ALA A 285 -20.30 -3.97 -4.16
CA ALA A 285 -20.62 -2.58 -3.83
C ALA A 285 -21.30 -2.39 -2.48
N ALA A 286 -21.93 -3.43 -1.93
CA ALA A 286 -22.53 -3.39 -0.59
C ALA A 286 -21.47 -3.32 0.53
N TYR A 287 -20.27 -3.82 0.29
CA TYR A 287 -19.23 -4.01 1.30
C TYR A 287 -18.05 -3.06 1.15
N VAL A 288 -17.68 -2.65 -0.10
CA VAL A 288 -16.53 -1.77 -0.34
C VAL A 288 -16.91 -0.30 -0.20
N ASP A 289 -15.92 0.55 0.07
CA ASP A 289 -16.11 2.00 0.07
C ASP A 289 -16.28 2.51 -1.36
N TYR A 290 -15.53 1.95 -2.32
CA TYR A 290 -15.69 2.22 -3.76
C TYR A 290 -15.08 1.11 -4.62
N GLU A 291 -15.57 1.01 -5.85
CA GLU A 291 -15.02 0.18 -6.92
C GLU A 291 -14.28 1.06 -7.91
N VAL A 292 -13.06 0.68 -8.27
CA VAL A 292 -12.25 1.36 -9.29
C VAL A 292 -12.37 0.59 -10.59
N ILE A 293 -12.96 1.23 -11.58
CA ILE A 293 -13.17 0.61 -12.89
C ILE A 293 -11.93 0.82 -13.74
N MET A 294 -11.29 -0.25 -14.17
CA MET A 294 -10.18 -0.23 -15.12
C MET A 294 -10.68 0.14 -16.51
N GLY A 295 -10.78 1.45 -16.76
CA GLY A 295 -11.32 2.02 -18.03
C GLY A 295 -10.29 2.02 -19.15
N TYR A 296 -9.53 0.94 -19.28
CA TYR A 296 -8.44 0.79 -20.26
C TYR A 296 -8.34 -0.65 -20.77
N ASP A 297 -7.33 -0.90 -21.60
CA ASP A 297 -7.12 -2.15 -22.34
C ASP A 297 -8.32 -2.58 -23.21
N GLN A 298 -9.02 -1.57 -23.78
CA GLN A 298 -10.03 -1.81 -24.82
C GLN A 298 -9.46 -2.72 -25.92
N THR A 299 -8.21 -2.49 -26.31
CA THR A 299 -7.42 -3.36 -27.16
C THR A 299 -6.20 -3.81 -26.35
N PRO A 300 -6.24 -5.04 -25.80
CA PRO A 300 -5.16 -5.54 -24.94
C PRO A 300 -3.86 -5.77 -25.72
N GLY A 301 -2.73 -5.76 -24.99
CA GLY A 301 -1.40 -5.86 -25.59
C GLY A 301 -1.13 -7.09 -26.46
N GLY A 302 -1.80 -8.20 -26.19
CA GLY A 302 -1.72 -9.43 -26.98
C GLY A 302 -2.64 -9.48 -28.20
N SER A 303 -3.38 -8.41 -28.52
CA SER A 303 -4.25 -8.36 -29.67
C SER A 303 -3.43 -8.43 -30.98
N ARG A 304 -3.96 -9.18 -31.96
CA ARG A 304 -3.42 -9.24 -33.33
C ARG A 304 -3.89 -8.04 -34.17
N TYR A 305 -4.78 -7.24 -33.67
CA TYR A 305 -5.36 -6.06 -34.33
C TYR A 305 -4.98 -4.82 -33.53
N SER A 306 -4.57 -3.78 -34.22
CA SER A 306 -4.26 -2.50 -33.60
C SER A 306 -5.55 -1.80 -33.14
N GLY A 307 -5.47 -1.06 -32.05
CA GLY A 307 -6.61 -0.31 -31.54
C GLY A 307 -6.25 0.59 -30.35
N PRO A 308 -7.20 1.40 -29.90
CA PRO A 308 -6.99 2.31 -28.78
C PRO A 308 -6.88 1.53 -27.46
N VAL A 309 -6.13 2.08 -26.50
CA VAL A 309 -6.11 1.62 -25.11
C VAL A 309 -7.45 1.93 -24.44
N SER A 310 -8.01 3.12 -24.70
CA SER A 310 -9.31 3.52 -24.21
C SER A 310 -9.90 4.59 -25.14
N SER A 311 -11.06 4.34 -25.72
CA SER A 311 -11.78 5.35 -26.51
C SER A 311 -12.97 5.92 -25.74
N TYR A 312 -13.29 7.18 -25.98
CA TYR A 312 -14.39 7.86 -25.28
C TYR A 312 -15.75 7.15 -25.46
N SER A 313 -16.06 6.70 -26.66
CA SER A 313 -17.34 6.02 -26.94
C SER A 313 -17.46 4.69 -26.22
N TRP A 314 -16.38 3.89 -26.21
CA TRP A 314 -16.31 2.63 -25.51
C TRP A 314 -16.44 2.84 -24.00
N LEU A 315 -15.68 3.76 -23.45
CA LEU A 315 -15.69 4.09 -22.02
C LEU A 315 -17.07 4.58 -21.56
N LYS A 316 -17.68 5.52 -22.32
CA LYS A 316 -19.03 6.04 -22.03
C LYS A 316 -20.08 4.92 -22.02
N HIS A 317 -19.99 3.97 -22.95
CA HIS A 317 -20.89 2.82 -23.00
C HIS A 317 -20.76 1.95 -21.74
N HIS A 318 -19.53 1.59 -21.36
CA HIS A 318 -19.28 0.72 -20.20
C HIS A 318 -19.64 1.41 -18.89
N ILE A 319 -19.36 2.68 -18.71
CA ILE A 319 -19.79 3.44 -17.52
C ILE A 319 -21.31 3.41 -17.39
N ALA A 320 -22.05 3.60 -18.48
CA ALA A 320 -23.51 3.54 -18.42
C ALA A 320 -24.06 2.15 -18.04
N MET A 321 -23.32 1.08 -18.33
CA MET A 321 -23.65 -0.28 -17.88
C MET A 321 -23.30 -0.47 -16.40
N LEU A 322 -22.14 -0.02 -15.97
CA LEU A 322 -21.64 -0.16 -14.59
C LEU A 322 -22.50 0.63 -13.59
N LEU A 323 -23.00 1.80 -13.97
CA LEU A 323 -23.92 2.60 -13.13
C LEU A 323 -25.28 1.94 -12.87
N LYS A 324 -25.59 0.82 -13.56
CA LYS A 324 -26.75 -0.02 -13.24
C LYS A 324 -26.45 -1.06 -12.15
N GLN A 325 -25.20 -1.34 -11.88
CA GLN A 325 -24.71 -2.34 -10.93
C GLN A 325 -24.11 -1.68 -9.68
N VAL A 326 -23.37 -0.59 -9.85
CA VAL A 326 -22.63 0.09 -8.78
C VAL A 326 -23.21 1.49 -8.56
N PRO A 327 -23.53 1.88 -7.33
CA PRO A 327 -23.99 3.24 -7.02
C PRO A 327 -22.96 4.29 -7.45
N ASN A 328 -23.42 5.40 -8.03
CA ASN A 328 -22.55 6.46 -8.56
C ASN A 328 -21.53 7.00 -7.53
N ASN A 329 -21.92 7.07 -6.26
CA ASN A 329 -21.04 7.54 -5.19
C ASN A 329 -19.99 6.51 -4.73
N LYS A 330 -20.04 5.31 -5.30
CA LYS A 330 -19.06 4.22 -5.07
C LYS A 330 -18.26 3.85 -6.32
N LEU A 331 -18.42 4.58 -7.42
CA LEU A 331 -17.74 4.30 -8.66
C LEU A 331 -16.60 5.29 -8.90
N VAL A 332 -15.38 4.79 -9.03
CA VAL A 332 -14.18 5.54 -9.42
C VAL A 332 -13.73 5.07 -10.79
N LEU A 333 -13.48 6.00 -11.70
CA LEU A 333 -13.04 5.68 -13.06
C LEU A 333 -11.52 5.72 -13.16
N GLY A 334 -10.89 4.58 -13.41
CA GLY A 334 -9.48 4.46 -13.76
C GLY A 334 -9.23 4.79 -15.23
N LEU A 335 -8.31 5.70 -15.48
CA LEU A 335 -7.87 6.10 -16.82
C LEU A 335 -6.41 5.72 -17.03
N PRO A 336 -5.99 5.32 -18.26
CA PRO A 336 -4.62 4.94 -18.52
C PRO A 336 -3.69 6.15 -18.59
N PHE A 337 -2.54 6.08 -17.94
CA PHE A 337 -1.40 6.97 -18.15
C PHE A 337 -0.36 6.35 -19.09
N TYR A 338 -0.81 5.50 -20.00
CA TYR A 338 -0.01 4.87 -21.03
C TYR A 338 -0.79 4.76 -22.33
N THR A 339 -0.07 4.55 -23.43
CA THR A 339 -0.63 4.17 -24.72
C THR A 339 0.16 3.00 -25.29
N ARG A 340 -0.24 2.52 -26.46
CA ARG A 340 0.45 1.45 -27.17
C ARG A 340 0.92 1.90 -28.55
N ILE A 341 2.15 1.56 -28.88
CA ILE A 341 2.65 1.62 -30.26
C ILE A 341 2.42 0.26 -30.88
N TRP A 342 1.71 0.27 -31.99
CA TRP A 342 1.41 -0.93 -32.76
C TRP A 342 2.31 -1.03 -33.99
N THR A 343 2.84 -2.22 -34.23
CA THR A 343 3.69 -2.55 -35.40
C THR A 343 3.18 -3.81 -36.07
N GLY A 344 3.49 -3.97 -37.36
CA GLY A 344 3.02 -5.12 -38.15
C GLY A 344 1.77 -4.82 -38.97
N LYS A 345 1.29 -5.87 -39.66
CA LYS A 345 0.06 -5.81 -40.46
C LYS A 345 -1.14 -6.20 -39.60
N GLU A 346 -2.33 -5.77 -40.01
CA GLU A 346 -3.58 -6.17 -39.39
C GLU A 346 -3.71 -7.72 -39.37
N GLY A 347 -4.13 -8.29 -38.26
CA GLY A 347 -4.12 -9.72 -38.00
C GLY A 347 -2.78 -10.30 -37.50
N GLN A 348 -1.72 -9.50 -37.49
CA GLN A 348 -0.37 -9.83 -37.04
C GLN A 348 0.28 -8.68 -36.27
N ALA A 349 -0.51 -7.77 -35.72
CA ALA A 349 -0.02 -6.64 -34.97
C ALA A 349 0.67 -7.10 -33.68
N ALA A 350 1.74 -6.41 -33.33
CA ALA A 350 2.40 -6.49 -32.04
C ALA A 350 2.39 -5.10 -31.39
N SER A 351 2.36 -5.04 -30.07
CA SER A 351 2.37 -3.75 -29.39
C SER A 351 3.46 -3.64 -28.33
N SER A 352 3.91 -2.43 -28.12
CA SER A 352 4.72 -2.04 -26.95
C SER A 352 4.05 -0.89 -26.20
N VAL A 353 4.22 -0.86 -24.88
CA VAL A 353 3.70 0.20 -24.03
C VAL A 353 4.55 1.45 -24.19
N LEU A 354 3.91 2.61 -24.27
CA LEU A 354 4.53 3.93 -24.18
C LEU A 354 3.90 4.66 -23.00
N MET A 355 4.70 4.88 -21.96
CA MET A 355 4.27 5.64 -20.78
C MET A 355 4.17 7.13 -21.11
N MET A 356 3.16 7.80 -20.59
CA MET A 356 3.11 9.26 -20.60
C MET A 356 4.15 9.81 -19.61
N LYS A 357 4.87 10.84 -20.04
CA LYS A 357 5.87 11.51 -19.21
C LYS A 357 5.26 12.71 -18.50
#